data_e9f0d9ba73d2e1599341d94e0dc7b239
#
_entry.id   e9f0d9ba73d2e1599341d94e0dc7b239
#
_cell.length_a   1.000
_cell.length_b   1.000
_cell.length_c   1.000
_cell.angle_alpha   90.00
_cell.angle_beta   90.00
_cell.angle_gamma   90.00
#
_symmetry.space_group_name_H-M   'P 1'
#
loop_
_entity.id
_entity.type
_entity.pdbx_description
1 polymer ?
#
loop_
_entity_poly.entity_id
_entity_poly.type
_entity_poly.pdbx_seq_one_letter_code
_entity_poly.pdbx_strand_id
1 'polypeptide(L)'
;MTQKPDVNTVMGNFNDARFTNYSTGYAFHMTREGDDHFITVEPPPNVDRSRHPYPIQTHHLKWPVSLLTGSHHMQGYWVPQGKDRTMSLAPIMYLKEDQRWISRSAAFLEPPGRRHIFEDGSWNKVCIQCHTTDGHTRNGAEGGLDSRVTELGISCESCHGPGEQHVNWRRTEEAKGEDPIVNPVSLSHERSSQVCGACHGRSWVKDASKPSLFKPGDDLFANRYLLSEEPEVSALIDRYLAKHPLPDGVTNAARLLQTYFWSDGMARVSSAEYNGMVASPCYQRGELSCFSCHQLHQSKSDQRSPKEWADDLLGHDRMDNRTCTQCHQEPDYVSAKHTHHQSGSSGSSCLNCHQPYTSYGLMKAIRSHTVSSPSVADTLKTRRPNACNLCHLDKSLGWTSQHLADWYGRPTPALDEDQKGISAAVLDVLKGDASLRALTAWNMGWQPAVEASGSDWLTPYLALLMEDSYKAVRYIAARSLKKQAFYKDFPFDFLGEPDGRKRMLQSLTQNWMAQRKLNYQGPAKPAVLVKTNGVLDGATFERLKEQRDNRPIGLNE
;
A
#
# COMPACT_ATOMS: atom_id res chain seq x y z
N MET A 1 3.92 12.08 8.55
CA MET A 1 3.17 12.55 9.73
C MET A 1 2.61 13.92 9.46
N THR A 2 1.71 14.46 10.29
CA THR A 2 1.16 15.81 10.08
C THR A 2 2.17 16.88 10.45
N GLN A 3 2.25 17.95 9.65
CA GLN A 3 3.16 19.08 9.84
C GLN A 3 2.48 20.39 9.42
N LYS A 4 2.94 21.53 9.93
CA LYS A 4 2.61 22.84 9.36
C LYS A 4 3.43 23.08 8.09
N PRO A 5 2.86 23.77 7.08
CA PRO A 5 3.63 24.16 5.91
C PRO A 5 4.66 25.25 6.27
N ASP A 6 5.89 25.03 5.87
CA ASP A 6 6.98 26.00 5.88
C ASP A 6 7.99 25.68 4.76
N VAL A 7 9.03 26.48 4.61
CA VAL A 7 10.05 26.34 3.57
C VAL A 7 10.81 24.99 3.63
N ASN A 8 10.86 24.35 4.79
CA ASN A 8 11.59 23.09 4.99
C ASN A 8 10.65 21.87 4.91
N THR A 9 9.36 22.04 5.18
CA THR A 9 8.40 20.94 5.26
C THR A 9 7.61 20.73 3.98
N VAL A 10 7.44 21.77 3.15
CA VAL A 10 6.75 21.68 1.85
C VAL A 10 7.68 21.08 0.80
N MET A 11 7.30 19.92 0.27
CA MET A 11 8.09 19.21 -0.76
C MET A 11 7.68 19.60 -2.18
N GLY A 12 6.42 19.95 -2.38
CA GLY A 12 5.88 20.30 -3.69
C GLY A 12 6.44 21.61 -4.23
N ASN A 13 6.57 21.67 -5.54
CA ASN A 13 6.95 22.91 -6.20
C ASN A 13 5.75 23.90 -6.19
N PHE A 14 5.86 24.99 -5.42
CA PHE A 14 4.91 26.09 -5.35
C PHE A 14 5.40 27.36 -6.06
N ASN A 15 6.44 27.27 -6.87
CA ASN A 15 6.97 28.38 -7.66
C ASN A 15 6.23 28.43 -9.01
N ASP A 16 5.00 28.90 -9.00
CA ASP A 16 4.15 29.06 -10.19
C ASP A 16 3.93 27.73 -10.97
N ALA A 17 3.88 26.59 -10.23
CA ALA A 17 3.72 25.27 -10.83
C ALA A 17 2.26 25.03 -11.26
N ARG A 18 2.09 24.33 -12.38
CA ARG A 18 0.76 23.96 -12.91
C ARG A 18 0.61 22.46 -13.08
N PHE A 19 -0.58 21.96 -12.80
CA PHE A 19 -0.95 20.57 -13.04
C PHE A 19 -2.35 20.50 -13.61
N THR A 20 -2.52 19.78 -14.73
CA THR A 20 -3.83 19.52 -15.32
C THR A 20 -4.21 18.06 -15.15
N ASN A 21 -5.36 17.80 -14.55
CA ASN A 21 -5.93 16.46 -14.47
C ASN A 21 -6.75 16.18 -15.74
N TYR A 22 -6.14 15.56 -16.72
CA TYR A 22 -6.80 15.25 -18.01
C TYR A 22 -8.06 14.39 -17.89
N SER A 23 -8.22 13.62 -16.81
CA SER A 23 -9.42 12.80 -16.58
C SER A 23 -10.65 13.62 -16.20
N THR A 24 -10.46 14.81 -15.62
CA THR A 24 -11.54 15.66 -15.11
C THR A 24 -11.56 17.04 -15.76
N GLY A 25 -10.48 17.43 -16.44
CA GLY A 25 -10.30 18.75 -17.04
C GLY A 25 -9.95 19.87 -16.05
N TYR A 26 -9.86 19.57 -14.73
CA TYR A 26 -9.45 20.57 -13.75
C TYR A 26 -7.96 20.88 -13.85
N ALA A 27 -7.62 22.17 -13.81
CA ALA A 27 -6.25 22.64 -13.66
C ALA A 27 -6.02 23.18 -12.23
N PHE A 28 -4.80 23.01 -11.76
CA PHE A 28 -4.34 23.44 -10.44
C PHE A 28 -3.08 24.29 -10.61
N HIS A 29 -3.07 25.40 -9.91
CA HIS A 29 -1.95 26.33 -9.92
C HIS A 29 -1.43 26.50 -8.49
N MET A 30 -0.18 26.10 -8.27
CA MET A 30 0.48 26.12 -6.97
C MET A 30 1.41 27.32 -6.87
N THR A 31 1.08 28.24 -5.95
CA THR A 31 1.81 29.51 -5.76
C THR A 31 2.24 29.71 -4.31
N ARG A 32 3.26 30.52 -4.13
CA ARG A 32 3.76 30.94 -2.83
C ARG A 32 3.68 32.47 -2.69
N GLU A 33 3.21 32.97 -1.56
CA GLU A 33 3.15 34.38 -1.22
C GLU A 33 3.79 34.57 0.16
N GLY A 34 5.00 35.07 0.20
CA GLY A 34 5.82 35.06 1.42
C GLY A 34 6.10 33.63 1.89
N ASP A 35 5.65 33.28 3.09
CA ASP A 35 5.76 31.93 3.65
C ASP A 35 4.50 31.08 3.42
N ASP A 36 3.44 31.70 2.93
CA ASP A 36 2.17 31.01 2.70
C ASP A 36 2.13 30.32 1.33
N HIS A 37 1.56 29.12 1.30
CA HIS A 37 1.42 28.28 0.12
C HIS A 37 -0.06 28.17 -0.28
N PHE A 38 -0.35 28.30 -1.58
CA PHE A 38 -1.71 28.32 -2.10
C PHE A 38 -1.90 27.34 -3.25
N ILE A 39 -3.07 26.72 -3.29
CA ILE A 39 -3.54 25.90 -4.42
C ILE A 39 -4.77 26.61 -5.00
N THR A 40 -4.66 27.09 -6.25
CA THR A 40 -5.78 27.66 -7.00
C THR A 40 -6.35 26.61 -7.92
N VAL A 41 -7.68 26.43 -7.92
CA VAL A 41 -8.40 25.45 -8.75
C VAL A 41 -9.09 26.17 -9.89
N GLU A 42 -8.80 25.74 -11.11
CA GLU A 42 -9.40 26.24 -12.34
C GLU A 42 -10.31 25.14 -12.90
N PRO A 43 -11.64 25.32 -12.91
CA PRO A 43 -12.55 24.34 -13.52
C PRO A 43 -12.48 24.37 -15.05
N PRO A 44 -12.82 23.26 -15.73
CA PRO A 44 -12.95 23.27 -17.18
C PRO A 44 -14.03 24.25 -17.66
N PRO A 45 -13.92 24.80 -18.89
CA PRO A 45 -14.74 25.92 -19.38
C PRO A 45 -16.25 25.69 -19.34
N ASN A 46 -16.72 24.45 -19.47
CA ASN A 46 -18.14 24.10 -19.61
C ASN A 46 -18.69 23.30 -18.43
N VAL A 47 -18.13 23.47 -17.23
CA VAL A 47 -18.59 22.71 -16.09
C VAL A 47 -19.90 23.24 -15.52
N ASP A 48 -20.86 22.35 -15.29
CA ASP A 48 -22.05 22.68 -14.48
C ASP A 48 -21.64 22.86 -13.02
N ARG A 49 -21.61 24.11 -12.58
CA ARG A 49 -21.14 24.48 -11.24
C ARG A 49 -22.03 23.95 -10.12
N SER A 50 -23.31 23.66 -10.39
CA SER A 50 -24.23 23.08 -9.41
C SER A 50 -23.86 21.61 -9.08
N ARG A 51 -23.14 20.95 -9.97
CA ARG A 51 -22.66 19.57 -9.85
C ARG A 51 -21.16 19.46 -9.63
N HIS A 52 -20.53 20.59 -9.27
CA HIS A 52 -19.09 20.65 -9.09
C HIS A 52 -18.65 19.78 -7.91
N PRO A 53 -17.64 18.91 -8.06
CA PRO A 53 -17.14 18.05 -6.97
C PRO A 53 -16.49 18.86 -5.83
N TYR A 54 -16.15 20.11 -6.06
CA TYR A 54 -15.62 21.03 -5.07
C TYR A 54 -16.62 22.17 -4.81
N PRO A 55 -16.82 22.62 -3.57
CA PRO A 55 -17.72 23.72 -3.27
C PRO A 55 -17.18 25.02 -3.90
N ILE A 56 -17.66 25.37 -5.09
CA ILE A 56 -17.29 26.60 -5.76
C ILE A 56 -18.33 27.68 -5.43
N GLN A 57 -17.99 28.58 -4.56
CA GLN A 57 -18.76 29.81 -4.36
C GLN A 57 -18.29 30.97 -5.25
N THR A 58 -17.08 30.86 -5.84
CA THR A 58 -16.44 31.90 -6.68
C THR A 58 -15.79 31.33 -7.94
N HIS A 59 -15.38 32.19 -8.87
CA HIS A 59 -14.80 31.83 -10.16
C HIS A 59 -13.40 31.16 -10.05
N HIS A 60 -12.67 31.44 -8.97
CA HIS A 60 -11.37 30.84 -8.68
C HIS A 60 -11.30 30.52 -7.19
N LEU A 61 -11.10 29.26 -6.86
CA LEU A 61 -10.86 28.83 -5.49
C LEU A 61 -9.36 28.84 -5.23
N LYS A 62 -8.90 29.82 -4.46
CA LYS A 62 -7.54 29.87 -3.94
C LYS A 62 -7.56 29.38 -2.50
N TRP A 63 -7.00 28.21 -2.25
CA TRP A 63 -6.97 27.59 -0.94
C TRP A 63 -5.60 27.78 -0.28
N PRO A 64 -5.53 28.30 0.94
CA PRO A 64 -4.29 28.24 1.71
C PRO A 64 -4.04 26.80 2.13
N VAL A 65 -2.78 26.35 2.04
CA VAL A 65 -2.34 25.09 2.61
C VAL A 65 -2.17 25.27 4.11
N SER A 66 -2.92 24.54 4.91
CA SER A 66 -2.91 24.67 6.37
C SER A 66 -2.13 23.59 7.09
N LEU A 67 -2.16 22.36 6.56
CA LEU A 67 -1.43 21.22 7.08
C LEU A 67 -0.88 20.37 5.94
N LEU A 68 0.14 19.58 6.25
CA LEU A 68 0.78 18.62 5.35
C LEU A 68 0.72 17.23 5.97
N THR A 69 0.62 16.18 5.15
CA THR A 69 0.85 14.80 5.58
C THR A 69 1.73 14.07 4.58
N GLY A 70 2.57 13.16 5.08
CA GLY A 70 3.50 12.40 4.25
C GLY A 70 4.84 13.11 4.05
N SER A 71 5.91 12.31 4.02
CA SER A 71 7.29 12.80 3.88
C SER A 71 8.23 11.83 3.17
N HIS A 72 7.84 10.56 3.03
CA HIS A 72 8.71 9.52 2.45
C HIS A 72 8.46 9.30 0.95
N HIS A 73 7.22 9.08 0.56
CA HIS A 73 6.86 8.72 -0.82
C HIS A 73 6.09 9.82 -1.53
N MET A 74 5.09 10.38 -0.85
CA MET A 74 4.26 11.45 -1.37
C MET A 74 3.85 12.39 -0.25
N GLN A 75 3.41 13.60 -0.62
CA GLN A 75 2.91 14.60 0.31
C GLN A 75 1.51 15.04 -0.09
N GLY A 76 0.59 14.97 0.88
CA GLY A 76 -0.76 15.48 0.78
C GLY A 76 -0.89 16.85 1.44
N TYR A 77 -1.77 17.69 0.90
CA TYR A 77 -1.98 19.08 1.28
C TYR A 77 -3.40 19.24 1.82
N TRP A 78 -3.52 19.74 3.03
CA TRP A 78 -4.80 19.96 3.69
C TRP A 78 -5.19 21.43 3.61
N VAL A 79 -6.41 21.67 3.17
CA VAL A 79 -6.97 23.00 2.96
C VAL A 79 -8.23 23.19 3.80
N PRO A 80 -8.51 24.41 4.29
CA PRO A 80 -9.72 24.70 5.04
C PRO A 80 -10.97 24.43 4.20
N GLN A 81 -12.00 23.86 4.82
CA GLN A 81 -13.27 23.61 4.17
C GLN A 81 -14.44 23.93 5.11
N GLY A 82 -15.36 24.76 4.60
CA GLY A 82 -16.57 25.11 5.34
C GLY A 82 -16.28 25.99 6.54
N LYS A 83 -16.80 25.59 7.71
CA LYS A 83 -16.78 26.36 8.94
C LYS A 83 -15.75 25.81 9.92
N ASP A 84 -15.37 26.64 10.85
CA ASP A 84 -14.39 26.34 11.91
C ASP A 84 -13.03 25.89 11.31
N ARG A 85 -12.36 24.94 11.95
CA ARG A 85 -11.08 24.38 11.51
C ARG A 85 -11.22 23.03 10.79
N THR A 86 -12.31 22.84 10.05
CA THR A 86 -12.49 21.67 9.22
C THR A 86 -11.49 21.66 8.07
N MET A 87 -10.73 20.55 7.91
CA MET A 87 -9.69 20.40 6.91
C MET A 87 -10.01 19.24 5.97
N SER A 88 -9.87 19.49 4.67
CA SER A 88 -10.01 18.48 3.62
C SER A 88 -8.73 18.31 2.83
N LEU A 89 -8.49 17.08 2.36
CA LEU A 89 -7.34 16.79 1.50
C LEU A 89 -7.56 17.41 0.13
N ALA A 90 -6.59 18.19 -0.33
CA ALA A 90 -6.60 18.73 -1.68
C ALA A 90 -6.66 17.60 -2.72
N PRO A 91 -7.27 17.83 -3.91
CA PRO A 91 -7.41 16.81 -4.95
C PRO A 91 -6.12 16.49 -5.69
N ILE A 92 -5.01 17.05 -5.27
CA ILE A 92 -3.66 16.82 -5.78
C ILE A 92 -2.70 16.44 -4.66
N MET A 93 -1.68 15.68 -5.02
CA MET A 93 -0.58 15.26 -4.13
C MET A 93 0.74 15.45 -4.86
N TYR A 94 1.83 15.55 -4.11
CA TYR A 94 3.17 15.62 -4.68
C TYR A 94 3.90 14.29 -4.52
N LEU A 95 4.27 13.68 -5.64
CA LEU A 95 5.04 12.45 -5.69
C LEU A 95 6.53 12.79 -5.59
N LYS A 96 7.14 12.44 -4.45
CA LYS A 96 8.50 12.87 -4.09
C LYS A 96 9.57 12.30 -5.01
N GLU A 97 9.48 11.03 -5.34
CA GLU A 97 10.50 10.35 -6.15
C GLU A 97 10.57 10.91 -7.58
N ASP A 98 9.42 11.16 -8.18
CA ASP A 98 9.32 11.71 -9.54
C ASP A 98 9.33 13.25 -9.54
N GLN A 99 9.36 13.89 -8.37
CA GLN A 99 9.30 15.35 -8.20
C GLN A 99 8.18 16.01 -9.01
N ARG A 100 6.97 15.44 -8.95
CA ARG A 100 5.84 15.90 -9.74
C ARG A 100 4.52 15.90 -8.98
N TRP A 101 3.62 16.77 -9.41
CA TRP A 101 2.23 16.78 -8.99
C TRP A 101 1.45 15.65 -9.66
N ILE A 102 0.57 15.02 -8.91
CA ILE A 102 -0.35 13.97 -9.36
C ILE A 102 -1.75 14.26 -8.83
N SER A 103 -2.79 13.70 -9.48
CA SER A 103 -4.12 13.70 -8.89
C SER A 103 -4.17 12.76 -7.68
N ARG A 104 -4.92 13.11 -6.64
CA ARG A 104 -5.17 12.23 -5.49
C ARG A 104 -5.65 10.84 -5.93
N SER A 105 -6.53 10.77 -6.93
CA SER A 105 -7.00 9.52 -7.52
C SER A 105 -5.92 8.68 -8.22
N ALA A 106 -4.71 9.20 -8.36
CA ALA A 106 -3.58 8.44 -8.88
C ALA A 106 -2.68 7.89 -7.76
N ALA A 107 -2.76 8.46 -6.55
CA ALA A 107 -1.97 8.05 -5.39
C ALA A 107 -2.43 6.71 -4.80
N PHE A 108 -3.71 6.40 -4.95
CA PHE A 108 -4.34 5.18 -4.44
C PHE A 108 -4.79 4.27 -5.58
N LEU A 109 -5.07 3.02 -5.29
CA LEU A 109 -5.69 2.12 -6.26
C LEU A 109 -7.19 2.40 -6.33
N GLU A 110 -7.55 3.45 -7.05
CA GLU A 110 -8.94 3.89 -7.18
C GLU A 110 -9.55 3.55 -8.53
N PRO A 111 -10.80 3.07 -8.56
CA PRO A 111 -11.50 2.79 -9.79
C PRO A 111 -11.71 4.07 -10.60
N PRO A 112 -11.67 3.99 -11.94
CA PRO A 112 -11.91 5.14 -12.80
C PRO A 112 -13.34 5.69 -12.59
N GLY A 113 -13.48 7.02 -12.64
CA GLY A 113 -14.77 7.69 -12.50
C GLY A 113 -15.27 7.86 -11.07
N ARG A 114 -14.54 7.39 -10.06
CA ARG A 114 -14.86 7.71 -8.66
C ARG A 114 -14.79 9.21 -8.46
N ARG A 115 -15.88 9.79 -7.96
CA ARG A 115 -15.92 11.20 -7.56
C ARG A 115 -15.41 11.28 -6.13
N HIS A 116 -14.30 11.97 -5.94
CA HIS A 116 -13.86 12.32 -4.59
C HIS A 116 -14.81 13.34 -4.02
N ILE A 117 -15.58 12.92 -3.04
CA ILE A 117 -16.33 13.83 -2.17
C ILE A 117 -15.33 14.32 -1.13
N PHE A 118 -15.37 15.59 -0.78
CA PHE A 118 -14.50 16.18 0.26
C PHE A 118 -14.56 15.43 1.60
N GLU A 119 -15.69 14.79 1.88
CA GLU A 119 -15.90 14.00 3.10
C GLU A 119 -14.98 12.77 3.21
N ASP A 120 -14.50 12.22 2.08
CA ASP A 120 -13.63 11.04 2.06
C ASP A 120 -12.21 11.31 2.58
N GLY A 121 -11.85 12.54 2.84
CA GLY A 121 -10.53 12.96 3.29
C GLY A 121 -10.57 13.98 4.40
N SER A 122 -11.45 13.82 5.41
CA SER A 122 -11.48 14.72 6.57
C SER A 122 -10.32 14.39 7.52
N TRP A 123 -9.33 15.29 7.57
CA TRP A 123 -8.24 15.19 8.53
C TRP A 123 -8.76 15.07 9.96
N ASN A 124 -9.75 15.87 10.30
CA ASN A 124 -10.32 15.95 11.64
C ASN A 124 -10.99 14.65 12.12
N LYS A 125 -11.52 13.83 11.21
CA LYS A 125 -12.27 12.62 11.58
C LYS A 125 -11.42 11.34 11.50
N VAL A 126 -10.53 11.27 10.51
CA VAL A 126 -9.82 10.03 10.18
C VAL A 126 -8.32 10.18 10.45
N CYS A 127 -7.66 11.10 9.76
CA CYS A 127 -6.18 11.15 9.75
C CYS A 127 -5.59 11.57 11.10
N ILE A 128 -6.32 12.41 11.84
CA ILE A 128 -5.92 12.89 13.17
C ILE A 128 -5.61 11.74 14.15
N GLN A 129 -6.29 10.60 14.02
CA GLN A 129 -6.16 9.48 14.95
C GLN A 129 -4.78 8.79 14.88
N CYS A 130 -4.16 8.78 13.70
CA CYS A 130 -2.90 8.07 13.46
C CYS A 130 -1.75 9.00 13.04
N HIS A 131 -2.04 10.23 12.62
CA HIS A 131 -1.05 11.17 12.10
C HIS A 131 -0.73 12.32 13.07
N THR A 132 -1.19 12.24 14.31
CA THR A 132 -0.92 13.19 15.38
C THR A 132 -0.73 12.49 16.72
N THR A 133 -0.17 13.19 17.70
CA THR A 133 -0.09 12.74 19.08
C THR A 133 -1.32 13.24 19.84
N ASP A 134 -2.06 12.33 20.45
CA ASP A 134 -3.26 12.60 21.27
C ASP A 134 -4.28 13.50 20.53
N GLY A 135 -4.68 13.06 19.32
CA GLY A 135 -5.60 13.81 18.48
C GLY A 135 -7.06 13.59 18.86
N HIS A 136 -7.80 14.69 19.11
CA HIS A 136 -9.19 14.69 19.50
C HIS A 136 -10.05 15.48 18.52
N THR A 137 -11.04 14.79 17.91
CA THR A 137 -12.07 15.45 17.10
C THR A 137 -13.06 16.15 18.04
N ARG A 138 -13.34 17.42 17.78
CA ARG A 138 -14.34 18.22 18.49
C ARG A 138 -15.27 18.91 17.51
N ASN A 139 -16.49 19.22 17.95
CA ASN A 139 -17.38 20.07 17.21
C ASN A 139 -16.96 21.54 17.39
N GLY A 140 -16.99 22.30 16.31
CA GLY A 140 -16.75 23.73 16.32
C GLY A 140 -18.00 24.52 16.66
N ALA A 141 -17.84 25.81 16.98
CA ALA A 141 -18.90 26.70 17.38
C ALA A 141 -19.86 27.04 16.22
N GLU A 142 -19.37 26.99 14.97
CA GLU A 142 -20.15 27.34 13.78
C GLU A 142 -20.73 26.10 13.06
N GLY A 143 -20.65 24.92 13.69
CA GLY A 143 -21.17 23.67 13.16
C GLY A 143 -20.19 22.91 12.25
N GLY A 144 -18.92 23.33 12.17
CA GLY A 144 -17.81 22.60 11.59
C GLY A 144 -17.07 21.75 12.64
N LEU A 145 -15.81 21.40 12.37
CA LEU A 145 -14.94 20.64 13.27
C LEU A 145 -13.81 21.52 13.81
N ASP A 146 -13.55 21.39 15.11
CA ASP A 146 -12.50 22.10 15.84
C ASP A 146 -11.62 21.11 16.60
N SER A 147 -10.75 20.42 15.88
CA SER A 147 -9.90 19.38 16.47
C SER A 147 -8.76 19.94 17.31
N ARG A 148 -8.38 19.19 18.34
CA ARG A 148 -7.21 19.46 19.20
C ARG A 148 -6.20 18.32 19.08
N VAL A 149 -4.94 18.66 19.11
CA VAL A 149 -3.81 17.72 19.18
C VAL A 149 -2.84 18.18 20.26
N THR A 150 -2.16 17.28 20.91
CA THR A 150 -1.03 17.62 21.78
C THR A 150 0.15 18.04 20.92
N GLU A 151 0.46 17.26 19.87
CA GLU A 151 1.46 17.60 18.86
C GLU A 151 1.02 17.18 17.46
N LEU A 152 1.45 17.93 16.46
CA LEU A 152 1.37 17.49 15.07
C LEU A 152 2.43 16.42 14.81
N GLY A 153 2.03 15.34 14.11
CA GLY A 153 2.89 14.18 13.91
C GLY A 153 2.94 13.25 15.10
N ILE A 154 3.81 12.25 15.01
CA ILE A 154 4.00 11.23 16.04
C ILE A 154 5.23 11.62 16.87
N SER A 155 4.99 11.96 18.13
CA SER A 155 6.03 12.26 19.11
C SER A 155 6.24 11.11 20.10
N CYS A 156 7.12 11.30 21.07
CA CYS A 156 7.45 10.32 22.11
C CYS A 156 6.19 9.78 22.81
N GLU A 157 5.26 10.67 23.15
CA GLU A 157 4.05 10.33 23.89
C GLU A 157 3.06 9.46 23.12
N SER A 158 3.16 9.39 21.79
CA SER A 158 2.33 8.46 20.99
C SER A 158 2.62 6.99 21.29
N CYS A 159 3.85 6.68 21.71
CA CYS A 159 4.30 5.32 22.02
C CYS A 159 4.53 5.11 23.54
N HIS A 160 4.90 6.17 24.24
CA HIS A 160 5.28 6.10 25.64
C HIS A 160 4.21 6.61 26.62
N GLY A 161 3.12 7.21 26.10
CA GLY A 161 2.10 7.87 26.93
C GLY A 161 2.56 9.21 27.49
N PRO A 162 1.75 9.88 28.33
CA PRO A 162 2.02 11.21 28.85
C PRO A 162 3.34 11.29 29.62
N GLY A 163 4.23 12.20 29.22
CA GLY A 163 5.61 12.27 29.71
C GLY A 163 5.86 13.19 30.90
N GLU A 164 4.87 13.97 31.37
CA GLU A 164 5.09 14.97 32.42
C GLU A 164 5.62 14.36 33.73
N GLN A 165 5.03 13.26 34.20
CA GLN A 165 5.48 12.58 35.41
C GLN A 165 6.88 11.98 35.25
N HIS A 166 7.21 11.43 34.09
CA HIS A 166 8.53 10.93 33.76
C HIS A 166 9.59 12.04 33.83
N VAL A 167 9.32 13.20 33.20
CA VAL A 167 10.24 14.35 33.22
C VAL A 167 10.47 14.84 34.63
N ASN A 168 9.41 14.93 35.43
CA ASN A 168 9.50 15.35 36.84
C ASN A 168 10.29 14.33 37.67
N TRP A 169 10.02 13.05 37.46
CA TRP A 169 10.73 11.95 38.12
C TRP A 169 12.23 11.98 37.79
N ARG A 170 12.60 12.17 36.52
CA ARG A 170 14.00 12.26 36.07
C ARG A 170 14.74 13.51 36.57
N ARG A 171 14.04 14.59 36.87
CA ARG A 171 14.62 15.85 37.41
C ARG A 171 14.80 15.78 38.93
N THR A 172 14.24 14.83 39.60
CA THR A 172 14.35 14.65 41.04
C THR A 172 15.64 13.89 41.33
N GLU A 173 16.57 14.47 42.11
CA GLU A 173 17.89 13.87 42.44
C GLU A 173 17.77 12.52 43.19
N GLU A 174 16.70 12.32 43.92
CA GLU A 174 16.38 11.08 44.65
C GLU A 174 15.18 10.35 44.04
N ALA A 175 15.15 10.17 42.74
CA ALA A 175 14.07 9.43 42.09
C ALA A 175 13.91 8.03 42.67
N LYS A 176 12.85 7.79 43.46
CA LYS A 176 12.52 6.50 44.08
C LYS A 176 11.38 5.82 43.34
N GLY A 177 11.44 4.48 43.23
CA GLY A 177 10.43 3.69 42.56
C GLY A 177 10.68 3.49 41.09
N GLU A 178 9.67 2.98 40.38
CA GLU A 178 9.73 2.75 38.95
C GLU A 178 9.47 4.04 38.17
N ASP A 179 10.12 4.16 37.03
CA ASP A 179 9.91 5.25 36.07
C ASP A 179 8.46 5.22 35.58
N PRO A 180 7.67 6.30 35.75
CA PRO A 180 6.23 6.29 35.45
C PRO A 180 5.91 6.31 33.93
N ILE A 181 6.91 6.25 33.05
CA ILE A 181 6.71 6.20 31.61
C ILE A 181 6.49 4.76 31.13
N VAL A 182 5.61 4.58 30.15
CA VAL A 182 5.45 3.27 29.53
C VAL A 182 6.64 3.00 28.58
N ASN A 183 7.30 1.86 28.76
CA ASN A 183 8.26 1.35 27.78
C ASN A 183 7.63 0.19 27.01
N PRO A 184 7.24 0.37 25.73
CA PRO A 184 6.56 -0.66 24.98
C PRO A 184 7.32 -2.00 24.89
N VAL A 185 8.65 -1.98 24.89
CA VAL A 185 9.47 -3.22 24.87
C VAL A 185 9.35 -4.05 26.14
N SER A 186 9.02 -3.41 27.28
CA SER A 186 8.86 -4.09 28.57
C SER A 186 7.46 -4.63 28.82
N LEU A 187 6.51 -4.39 27.92
CA LEU A 187 5.15 -4.92 28.00
C LEU A 187 5.10 -6.37 27.49
N SER A 188 4.01 -7.09 27.77
CA SER A 188 3.75 -8.37 27.08
C SER A 188 3.71 -8.15 25.57
N HIS A 189 4.00 -9.19 24.78
CA HIS A 189 4.03 -9.08 23.33
C HIS A 189 2.70 -8.54 22.74
N GLU A 190 1.56 -8.88 23.35
CA GLU A 190 0.26 -8.37 22.93
C GLU A 190 0.13 -6.87 23.20
N ARG A 191 0.42 -6.43 24.45
CA ARG A 191 0.32 -5.02 24.84
C ARG A 191 1.32 -4.15 24.09
N SER A 192 2.53 -4.64 23.93
CA SER A 192 3.59 -4.05 23.13
C SER A 192 3.14 -3.79 21.70
N SER A 193 2.56 -4.82 21.06
CA SER A 193 2.09 -4.73 19.68
C SER A 193 0.84 -3.86 19.53
N GLN A 194 -0.02 -3.77 20.53
CA GLN A 194 -1.21 -2.91 20.53
C GLN A 194 -0.85 -1.42 20.46
N VAL A 195 0.30 -1.01 20.96
CA VAL A 195 0.79 0.37 20.80
C VAL A 195 0.94 0.74 19.32
N CYS A 196 1.52 -0.16 18.53
CA CYS A 196 1.63 0.03 17.07
C CYS A 196 0.28 -0.17 16.37
N GLY A 197 -0.47 -1.19 16.81
CA GLY A 197 -1.78 -1.58 16.26
C GLY A 197 -2.84 -0.49 16.35
N ALA A 198 -2.70 0.47 17.28
CA ALA A 198 -3.58 1.62 17.39
C ALA A 198 -3.62 2.47 16.10
N CYS A 199 -2.49 2.50 15.35
CA CYS A 199 -2.35 3.21 14.08
C CYS A 199 -2.16 2.26 12.88
N HIS A 200 -1.42 1.16 13.05
CA HIS A 200 -1.12 0.16 12.03
C HIS A 200 -2.11 -1.02 12.00
N GLY A 201 -3.31 -0.82 12.54
CA GLY A 201 -4.38 -1.81 12.56
C GLY A 201 -5.69 -1.26 12.05
N ARG A 202 -6.37 -2.01 11.20
CA ARG A 202 -7.75 -1.73 10.80
C ARG A 202 -8.68 -2.16 11.93
N SER A 203 -9.21 -1.18 12.63
CA SER A 203 -10.08 -1.39 13.78
C SER A 203 -11.27 -0.45 13.75
N TRP A 204 -12.32 -0.80 14.48
CA TRP A 204 -13.51 0.01 14.64
C TRP A 204 -13.76 0.31 16.11
N VAL A 205 -14.15 1.55 16.42
CA VAL A 205 -14.47 1.96 17.80
C VAL A 205 -15.79 1.31 18.22
N LYS A 206 -15.81 0.70 19.42
CA LYS A 206 -17.00 0.03 19.99
C LYS A 206 -18.16 1.01 20.24
N ASP A 207 -17.83 2.21 20.69
CA ASP A 207 -18.78 3.26 21.02
C ASP A 207 -18.32 4.60 20.42
N ALA A 208 -18.94 4.97 19.29
CA ALA A 208 -18.59 6.19 18.57
C ALA A 208 -18.94 7.49 19.34
N SER A 209 -19.74 7.39 20.41
CA SER A 209 -20.05 8.54 21.30
C SER A 209 -18.93 8.84 22.27
N LYS A 210 -18.00 7.90 22.48
CA LYS A 210 -16.86 8.05 23.38
C LYS A 210 -15.59 8.27 22.56
N PRO A 211 -14.75 9.25 22.94
CA PRO A 211 -13.45 9.38 22.31
C PRO A 211 -12.65 8.09 22.52
N SER A 212 -11.87 7.69 21.51
CA SER A 212 -10.94 6.57 21.66
C SER A 212 -9.81 6.99 22.60
N LEU A 213 -9.89 6.58 23.85
CA LEU A 213 -8.96 6.95 24.91
C LEU A 213 -7.82 5.91 25.08
N PHE A 214 -7.44 5.23 24.01
CA PHE A 214 -6.30 4.31 24.08
C PHE A 214 -5.03 5.06 24.46
N LYS A 215 -4.38 4.59 25.52
CA LYS A 215 -3.04 5.03 25.92
C LYS A 215 -2.07 3.85 25.79
N PRO A 216 -0.81 4.10 25.43
CA PRO A 216 0.21 3.06 25.44
C PRO A 216 0.21 2.28 26.75
N GLY A 217 0.17 0.93 26.66
CA GLY A 217 0.04 0.03 27.81
C GLY A 217 -1.39 -0.39 28.16
N ASP A 218 -2.41 0.34 27.71
CA ASP A 218 -3.81 -0.06 27.88
C ASP A 218 -4.19 -1.24 26.95
N ASP A 219 -5.39 -1.79 27.15
CA ASP A 219 -5.99 -2.73 26.22
C ASP A 219 -6.67 -2.00 25.06
N LEU A 220 -6.07 -2.08 23.88
CA LEU A 220 -6.67 -1.52 22.66
C LEU A 220 -8.07 -2.09 22.43
N PHE A 221 -8.30 -3.35 22.74
CA PHE A 221 -9.57 -4.04 22.53
C PHE A 221 -10.62 -3.76 23.60
N ALA A 222 -10.29 -3.05 24.67
CA ALA A 222 -11.31 -2.55 25.59
C ALA A 222 -12.32 -1.65 24.85
N ASN A 223 -11.85 -0.84 23.88
CA ASN A 223 -12.64 0.18 23.19
C ASN A 223 -12.74 0.01 21.67
N ARG A 224 -12.07 -1.00 21.09
CA ARG A 224 -12.06 -1.25 19.64
C ARG A 224 -12.31 -2.71 19.32
N TYR A 225 -12.88 -2.95 18.14
CA TYR A 225 -12.87 -4.24 17.46
C TYR A 225 -11.82 -4.21 16.37
N LEU A 226 -10.96 -5.20 16.32
CA LEU A 226 -10.11 -5.42 15.16
C LEU A 226 -10.97 -5.89 13.99
N LEU A 227 -10.85 -5.29 12.82
CA LEU A 227 -11.61 -5.71 11.65
C LEU A 227 -11.21 -7.14 11.26
N SER A 228 -12.19 -8.02 11.20
CA SER A 228 -12.05 -9.44 10.86
C SER A 228 -13.36 -9.97 10.31
N GLU A 229 -13.34 -11.20 9.77
CA GLU A 229 -14.54 -11.90 9.33
C GLU A 229 -15.33 -12.55 10.49
N GLU A 230 -14.94 -12.29 11.74
CA GLU A 230 -15.69 -12.82 12.89
C GLU A 230 -17.15 -12.35 12.87
N PRO A 231 -18.11 -13.24 13.22
CA PRO A 231 -19.53 -12.95 13.09
C PRO A 231 -19.99 -11.70 13.87
N GLU A 232 -19.42 -11.47 15.05
CA GLU A 232 -19.74 -10.31 15.88
C GLU A 232 -19.29 -9.00 15.21
N VAL A 233 -18.07 -8.97 14.68
CA VAL A 233 -17.49 -7.82 13.98
C VAL A 233 -18.26 -7.57 12.68
N SER A 234 -18.54 -8.61 11.90
CA SER A 234 -19.33 -8.51 10.68
C SER A 234 -20.74 -7.96 10.93
N ALA A 235 -21.43 -8.43 11.96
CA ALA A 235 -22.74 -7.91 12.33
C ALA A 235 -22.71 -6.44 12.80
N LEU A 236 -21.64 -6.01 13.45
CA LEU A 236 -21.44 -4.61 13.81
C LEU A 236 -21.27 -3.73 12.56
N ILE A 237 -20.44 -4.17 11.61
CA ILE A 237 -20.21 -3.49 10.34
C ILE A 237 -21.52 -3.36 9.56
N ASP A 238 -22.27 -4.45 9.44
CA ASP A 238 -23.55 -4.46 8.71
C ASP A 238 -24.56 -3.48 9.31
N ARG A 239 -24.69 -3.45 10.65
CA ARG A 239 -25.55 -2.46 11.34
C ARG A 239 -25.13 -1.02 11.11
N TYR A 240 -23.82 -0.76 11.04
CA TYR A 240 -23.30 0.58 10.76
C TYR A 240 -23.58 0.97 9.31
N LEU A 241 -23.26 0.11 8.34
CA LEU A 241 -23.46 0.38 6.91
C LEU A 241 -24.93 0.54 6.52
N ALA A 242 -25.86 -0.13 7.23
CA ALA A 242 -27.29 0.07 7.04
C ALA A 242 -27.74 1.51 7.33
N LYS A 243 -27.04 2.21 8.25
CA LYS A 243 -27.32 3.61 8.62
C LYS A 243 -26.43 4.61 7.87
N HIS A 244 -25.26 4.17 7.44
CA HIS A 244 -24.21 5.00 6.83
C HIS A 244 -23.65 4.31 5.59
N PRO A 245 -24.43 4.19 4.49
CA PRO A 245 -23.97 3.52 3.28
C PRO A 245 -22.77 4.24 2.67
N LEU A 246 -21.76 3.48 2.25
CA LEU A 246 -20.58 4.02 1.59
C LEU A 246 -20.85 4.31 0.10
N PRO A 247 -20.23 5.36 -0.47
CA PRO A 247 -20.50 5.81 -1.84
C PRO A 247 -20.26 4.76 -2.94
N ASP A 248 -19.37 3.81 -2.71
CA ASP A 248 -18.92 2.83 -3.72
C ASP A 248 -19.76 1.55 -3.78
N GLY A 249 -21.00 1.60 -3.26
CA GLY A 249 -21.86 0.42 -3.23
C GLY A 249 -21.40 -0.65 -2.25
N VAL A 250 -20.56 -0.30 -1.27
CA VAL A 250 -20.19 -1.14 -0.13
C VAL A 250 -21.36 -1.11 0.85
N THR A 251 -22.18 -2.17 0.82
CA THR A 251 -23.44 -2.24 1.57
C THR A 251 -23.42 -3.26 2.71
N ASN A 252 -22.35 -4.04 2.82
CA ASN A 252 -22.23 -5.08 3.85
C ASN A 252 -20.76 -5.32 4.25
N ALA A 253 -20.60 -6.01 5.38
CA ALA A 253 -19.30 -6.33 5.98
C ALA A 253 -18.39 -7.09 5.00
N ALA A 254 -18.89 -8.09 4.31
CA ALA A 254 -18.09 -8.90 3.40
C ALA A 254 -17.45 -8.04 2.28
N ARG A 255 -18.21 -7.09 1.70
CA ARG A 255 -17.67 -6.17 0.70
C ARG A 255 -16.66 -5.18 1.29
N LEU A 256 -16.92 -4.67 2.50
CA LEU A 256 -15.97 -3.78 3.17
C LEU A 256 -14.66 -4.51 3.46
N LEU A 257 -14.74 -5.69 4.05
CA LEU A 257 -13.55 -6.47 4.41
C LEU A 257 -12.71 -6.85 3.18
N GLN A 258 -13.34 -7.14 2.03
CA GLN A 258 -12.63 -7.39 0.77
C GLN A 258 -11.80 -6.20 0.26
N THR A 259 -12.06 -4.97 0.72
CA THR A 259 -11.21 -3.81 0.41
C THR A 259 -9.92 -3.80 1.23
N TYR A 260 -9.89 -4.48 2.37
CA TYR A 260 -8.74 -4.51 3.28
C TYR A 260 -8.03 -5.86 3.30
N PHE A 261 -8.76 -6.95 3.07
CA PHE A 261 -8.27 -8.31 3.27
C PHE A 261 -8.54 -9.20 2.06
N TRP A 262 -7.66 -10.17 1.83
CA TRP A 262 -7.95 -11.35 1.06
C TRP A 262 -8.98 -12.20 1.84
N SER A 263 -9.67 -13.11 1.16
CA SER A 263 -10.74 -13.92 1.80
C SER A 263 -10.25 -14.94 2.85
N ASP A 264 -8.95 -14.96 3.15
CA ASP A 264 -8.35 -15.69 4.27
C ASP A 264 -7.98 -14.76 5.45
N GLY A 265 -8.37 -13.50 5.39
CA GLY A 265 -8.07 -12.49 6.40
C GLY A 265 -6.67 -11.87 6.29
N MET A 266 -5.85 -12.32 5.34
CA MET A 266 -4.53 -11.71 5.11
C MET A 266 -4.68 -10.29 4.54
N ALA A 267 -3.88 -9.34 5.03
CA ALA A 267 -3.93 -7.95 4.59
C ALA A 267 -3.68 -7.82 3.07
N ARG A 268 -4.59 -7.12 2.38
CA ARG A 268 -4.51 -6.81 0.95
C ARG A 268 -4.00 -5.41 0.68
N VAL A 269 -4.09 -4.54 1.68
CA VAL A 269 -3.68 -3.13 1.62
C VAL A 269 -2.86 -2.78 2.86
N SER A 270 -2.02 -1.77 2.77
CA SER A 270 -1.28 -1.18 3.90
C SER A 270 -2.20 -0.66 5.01
N SER A 271 -1.63 -0.31 6.15
CA SER A 271 -2.32 0.08 7.39
C SER A 271 -3.15 -1.06 8.03
N ALA A 272 -2.85 -2.31 7.70
CA ALA A 272 -3.42 -3.52 8.30
C ALA A 272 -2.33 -4.51 8.74
N GLU A 273 -1.14 -4.01 9.00
CA GLU A 273 0.04 -4.80 9.41
C GLU A 273 -0.24 -5.54 10.71
N TYR A 274 -0.84 -4.86 11.68
CA TYR A 274 -1.21 -5.45 12.96
C TYR A 274 -2.25 -6.58 12.80
N ASN A 275 -3.28 -6.39 11.92
CA ASN A 275 -4.25 -7.46 11.64
C ASN A 275 -3.56 -8.72 11.10
N GLY A 276 -2.61 -8.54 10.17
CA GLY A 276 -1.84 -9.64 9.60
C GLY A 276 -0.94 -10.33 10.63
N MET A 277 -0.28 -9.56 11.49
CA MET A 277 0.59 -10.11 12.51
C MET A 277 -0.18 -10.93 13.54
N VAL A 278 -1.29 -10.44 14.08
CA VAL A 278 -2.09 -11.16 15.08
C VAL A 278 -2.72 -12.44 14.53
N ALA A 279 -2.93 -12.53 13.21
CA ALA A 279 -3.38 -13.75 12.55
C ALA A 279 -2.24 -14.79 12.38
N SER A 280 -1.00 -14.43 12.65
CA SER A 280 0.15 -15.30 12.46
C SER A 280 0.29 -16.33 13.58
N PRO A 281 0.62 -17.59 13.28
CA PRO A 281 0.88 -18.60 14.31
C PRO A 281 1.99 -18.20 15.31
N CYS A 282 2.98 -17.44 14.86
CA CYS A 282 4.08 -16.95 15.70
C CYS A 282 3.59 -15.96 16.77
N TYR A 283 2.54 -15.19 16.49
CA TYR A 283 1.89 -14.31 17.47
C TYR A 283 0.96 -15.10 18.40
N GLN A 284 0.13 -15.99 17.83
CA GLN A 284 -0.90 -16.71 18.58
C GLN A 284 -0.35 -17.78 19.53
N ARG A 285 0.79 -18.38 19.20
CA ARG A 285 1.40 -19.51 19.93
C ARG A 285 2.79 -19.22 20.48
N GLY A 286 3.34 -18.05 20.15
CA GLY A 286 4.64 -17.57 20.58
C GLY A 286 4.58 -16.15 21.08
N GLU A 287 5.69 -15.45 21.05
CA GLU A 287 5.85 -14.10 21.58
C GLU A 287 6.20 -13.08 20.49
N LEU A 288 5.76 -13.31 19.24
CA LEU A 288 6.00 -12.38 18.15
C LEU A 288 5.38 -11.02 18.48
N SER A 289 6.17 -9.96 18.36
CA SER A 289 5.71 -8.57 18.45
C SER A 289 6.28 -7.75 17.31
N CYS A 290 5.83 -6.51 17.16
CA CYS A 290 6.41 -5.57 16.18
C CYS A 290 7.92 -5.39 16.43
N PHE A 291 8.35 -5.39 17.69
CA PHE A 291 9.76 -5.27 18.07
C PHE A 291 10.59 -6.52 17.80
N SER A 292 9.98 -7.64 17.41
CA SER A 292 10.74 -8.79 16.92
C SER A 292 11.48 -8.48 15.61
N CYS A 293 11.03 -7.47 14.85
CA CYS A 293 11.61 -7.04 13.57
C CYS A 293 12.01 -5.56 13.58
N HIS A 294 11.15 -4.68 14.12
CA HIS A 294 11.33 -3.24 14.05
C HIS A 294 12.06 -2.66 15.27
N GLN A 295 12.80 -1.60 15.04
CA GLN A 295 13.51 -0.83 16.06
C GLN A 295 13.26 0.66 15.83
N LEU A 296 12.44 1.29 16.68
CA LEU A 296 11.99 2.67 16.51
C LEU A 296 12.98 3.74 16.98
N HIS A 297 14.06 3.34 17.63
CA HIS A 297 15.20 4.18 17.95
C HIS A 297 16.44 3.57 17.31
N GLN A 298 17.08 4.33 16.41
CA GLN A 298 18.29 3.85 15.76
C GLN A 298 19.37 3.52 16.79
N SER A 299 19.91 2.31 16.74
CA SER A 299 20.98 1.88 17.61
C SER A 299 22.27 2.65 17.31
N LYS A 300 23.09 2.91 18.33
CA LYS A 300 24.42 3.49 18.16
C LYS A 300 25.36 2.64 17.28
N SER A 301 25.13 1.35 17.20
CA SER A 301 25.86 0.42 16.34
C SER A 301 25.37 0.39 14.89
N ASP A 302 24.19 0.93 14.62
CA ASP A 302 23.61 0.98 13.27
C ASP A 302 24.28 2.08 12.45
N GLN A 303 25.02 1.69 11.42
CA GLN A 303 25.78 2.59 10.57
C GLN A 303 24.98 3.18 9.40
N ARG A 304 23.70 2.77 9.25
CA ARG A 304 22.82 3.35 8.21
C ARG A 304 22.60 4.84 8.49
N SER A 305 22.44 5.62 7.45
CA SER A 305 21.96 7.00 7.61
C SER A 305 20.57 7.01 8.24
N PRO A 306 20.17 8.06 8.98
CA PRO A 306 18.81 8.18 9.52
C PRO A 306 17.72 8.00 8.46
N LYS A 307 17.98 8.39 7.21
CA LYS A 307 17.05 8.24 6.09
C LYS A 307 16.90 6.78 5.66
N GLU A 308 17.98 6.02 5.59
CA GLU A 308 17.98 4.60 5.24
C GLU A 308 17.32 3.78 6.34
N TRP A 309 17.65 4.06 7.62
CA TRP A 309 17.02 3.41 8.75
C TRP A 309 15.51 3.70 8.81
N ALA A 310 15.09 4.93 8.57
CA ALA A 310 13.69 5.35 8.64
C ALA A 310 12.82 4.82 7.48
N ASP A 311 13.39 4.21 6.44
CA ASP A 311 12.62 3.67 5.30
C ASP A 311 11.77 2.46 5.72
N ASP A 312 12.30 1.58 6.58
CA ASP A 312 11.62 0.37 7.04
C ASP A 312 11.63 0.19 8.57
N LEU A 313 12.44 0.95 9.29
CA LEU A 313 12.62 0.86 10.75
C LEU A 313 13.02 -0.54 11.24
N LEU A 314 13.63 -1.37 10.39
CA LEU A 314 14.11 -2.68 10.80
C LEU A 314 15.32 -2.55 11.71
N GLY A 315 15.42 -3.42 12.72
CA GLY A 315 16.62 -3.55 13.52
C GLY A 315 17.83 -3.94 12.66
N HIS A 316 19.00 -3.38 12.95
CA HIS A 316 20.23 -3.63 12.18
C HIS A 316 20.56 -5.13 12.04
N ASP A 317 20.32 -5.91 13.06
CA ASP A 317 20.51 -7.34 13.12
C ASP A 317 19.33 -8.19 12.59
N ARG A 318 18.30 -7.53 12.04
CA ARG A 318 17.01 -8.15 11.64
C ARG A 318 16.62 -7.86 10.18
N MET A 319 17.59 -7.52 9.35
CA MET A 319 17.39 -7.21 7.94
C MET A 319 17.41 -8.46 7.03
N ASP A 320 17.79 -9.61 7.57
CA ASP A 320 17.92 -10.88 6.85
C ASP A 320 17.21 -12.03 7.59
N ASN A 321 17.60 -13.26 7.34
CA ASN A 321 16.99 -14.44 7.97
C ASN A 321 17.13 -14.47 9.49
N ARG A 322 18.02 -13.67 10.10
CA ARG A 322 18.14 -13.51 11.56
C ARG A 322 16.84 -13.06 12.19
N THR A 323 16.00 -12.31 11.45
CA THR A 323 14.64 -11.98 11.85
C THR A 323 13.82 -13.21 12.28
N CYS A 324 13.99 -14.33 11.60
CA CYS A 324 13.26 -15.56 11.88
C CYS A 324 14.06 -16.52 12.79
N THR A 325 15.37 -16.62 12.57
CA THR A 325 16.23 -17.57 13.27
C THR A 325 16.51 -17.20 14.73
N GLN A 326 16.15 -15.98 15.18
CA GLN A 326 16.14 -15.65 16.60
C GLN A 326 15.18 -16.56 17.42
N CYS A 327 14.13 -17.09 16.79
CA CYS A 327 13.19 -18.04 17.39
C CYS A 327 13.27 -19.42 16.73
N HIS A 328 13.43 -19.48 15.42
CA HIS A 328 13.55 -20.71 14.64
C HIS A 328 15.02 -21.13 14.53
N GLN A 329 15.53 -21.79 15.59
CA GLN A 329 16.95 -22.14 15.70
C GLN A 329 17.31 -23.49 15.05
N GLU A 330 16.35 -24.21 14.49
CA GLU A 330 16.57 -25.47 13.80
C GLU A 330 17.44 -25.25 12.55
N PRO A 331 18.59 -25.92 12.44
CA PRO A 331 19.55 -25.71 11.34
C PRO A 331 18.96 -25.96 9.95
N ASP A 332 17.97 -26.83 9.84
CA ASP A 332 17.37 -27.23 8.58
C ASP A 332 16.55 -26.11 7.90
N TYR A 333 16.02 -25.13 8.64
CA TYR A 333 15.20 -24.06 8.05
C TYR A 333 16.00 -23.09 7.17
N VAL A 334 17.29 -22.91 7.40
CA VAL A 334 18.14 -22.03 6.57
C VAL A 334 18.90 -22.81 5.49
N SER A 335 18.77 -24.12 5.46
CA SER A 335 19.47 -24.99 4.51
C SER A 335 18.76 -25.04 3.15
N ALA A 336 19.49 -25.38 2.10
CA ALA A 336 18.93 -25.63 0.80
C ALA A 336 17.93 -26.82 0.78
N LYS A 337 17.98 -27.70 1.77
CA LYS A 337 17.03 -28.80 1.95
C LYS A 337 15.62 -28.29 2.27
N HIS A 338 15.53 -27.17 3.02
CA HIS A 338 14.25 -26.52 3.30
C HIS A 338 13.88 -25.49 2.23
N THR A 339 14.85 -24.65 1.81
CA THR A 339 14.54 -23.53 0.92
C THR A 339 14.48 -23.92 -0.55
N HIS A 340 15.12 -25.03 -0.94
CA HIS A 340 15.36 -25.47 -2.32
C HIS A 340 16.05 -24.42 -3.21
N HIS A 341 16.76 -23.49 -2.58
CA HIS A 341 17.51 -22.42 -3.24
C HIS A 341 18.93 -22.34 -2.68
N GLN A 342 19.83 -21.77 -3.47
CA GLN A 342 21.19 -21.53 -3.03
C GLN A 342 21.20 -20.62 -1.79
N SER A 343 21.98 -21.00 -0.78
CA SER A 343 22.16 -20.19 0.43
C SER A 343 22.66 -18.78 0.08
N GLY A 344 22.09 -17.77 0.73
CA GLY A 344 22.40 -16.35 0.48
C GLY A 344 21.73 -15.76 -0.75
N SER A 345 21.02 -16.55 -1.57
CA SER A 345 20.21 -16.03 -2.66
C SER A 345 18.89 -15.44 -2.16
N SER A 346 18.22 -14.64 -3.00
CA SER A 346 16.88 -14.13 -2.71
C SER A 346 15.85 -15.23 -2.46
N GLY A 347 16.02 -16.41 -3.10
CA GLY A 347 15.17 -17.58 -2.89
C GLY A 347 15.35 -18.25 -1.54
N SER A 348 16.48 -18.05 -0.85
CA SER A 348 16.71 -18.55 0.51
C SER A 348 16.28 -17.59 1.61
N SER A 349 15.71 -16.42 1.26
CA SER A 349 15.16 -15.48 2.24
C SER A 349 13.82 -15.96 2.79
N CYS A 350 13.74 -16.15 4.10
CA CYS A 350 12.51 -16.56 4.80
C CYS A 350 11.32 -15.64 4.46
N LEU A 351 11.57 -14.33 4.42
CA LEU A 351 10.55 -13.34 4.15
C LEU A 351 9.93 -13.44 2.76
N ASN A 352 10.69 -13.90 1.75
CA ASN A 352 10.18 -14.00 0.38
C ASN A 352 9.15 -15.13 0.20
N CYS A 353 9.22 -16.15 1.06
CA CYS A 353 8.26 -17.26 1.07
C CYS A 353 7.14 -17.07 2.11
N HIS A 354 7.49 -16.62 3.33
CA HIS A 354 6.58 -16.61 4.48
C HIS A 354 5.91 -15.28 4.76
N GLN A 355 6.45 -14.16 4.26
CA GLN A 355 5.85 -12.82 4.26
C GLN A 355 5.95 -12.19 2.85
N PRO A 356 5.28 -12.79 1.86
CA PRO A 356 5.42 -12.38 0.46
C PRO A 356 4.83 -10.99 0.20
N TYR A 357 5.19 -10.38 -0.92
CA TYR A 357 4.70 -9.08 -1.39
C TYR A 357 3.28 -9.18 -1.95
N THR A 358 2.29 -9.41 -1.09
CA THR A 358 0.89 -9.62 -1.45
C THR A 358 -0.04 -8.51 -0.98
N SER A 359 0.48 -7.45 -0.38
CA SER A 359 -0.29 -6.26 0.01
C SER A 359 0.05 -5.09 -0.90
N TYR A 360 -0.96 -4.31 -1.26
CA TYR A 360 -0.78 -3.06 -2.01
C TYR A 360 -0.58 -1.89 -1.04
N GLY A 361 0.31 -0.98 -1.34
CA GLY A 361 0.47 0.25 -0.59
C GLY A 361 1.43 1.22 -1.27
N LEU A 362 1.17 2.52 -1.18
CA LEU A 362 2.06 3.58 -1.67
C LEU A 362 2.50 3.39 -3.12
N MET A 363 1.58 2.96 -4.01
CA MET A 363 1.85 2.65 -5.42
C MET A 363 2.94 1.57 -5.62
N LYS A 364 3.05 0.62 -4.70
CA LYS A 364 3.97 -0.53 -4.77
C LYS A 364 3.36 -1.76 -4.09
N ALA A 365 4.00 -2.91 -4.25
CA ALA A 365 3.73 -4.06 -3.39
C ALA A 365 4.54 -3.91 -2.09
N ILE A 366 3.91 -4.28 -0.99
CA ILE A 366 4.54 -4.38 0.33
C ILE A 366 4.39 -5.78 0.90
N ARG A 367 5.22 -6.13 1.88
CA ARG A 367 5.16 -7.45 2.51
C ARG A 367 3.91 -7.65 3.31
N SER A 368 3.32 -8.83 3.19
CA SER A 368 2.32 -9.29 4.15
C SER A 368 2.95 -9.40 5.55
N HIS A 369 2.23 -8.93 6.57
CA HIS A 369 2.62 -9.15 7.96
C HIS A 369 2.00 -10.43 8.55
N THR A 370 1.20 -11.16 7.75
CA THR A 370 0.80 -12.52 8.12
C THR A 370 1.90 -13.49 7.73
N VAL A 371 2.48 -14.16 8.73
CA VAL A 371 3.44 -15.24 8.48
C VAL A 371 2.67 -16.48 8.04
N SER A 372 2.89 -16.93 6.81
CA SER A 372 2.20 -18.08 6.22
C SER A 372 3.16 -18.96 5.42
N SER A 373 2.74 -20.16 5.07
CA SER A 373 3.50 -21.01 4.14
C SER A 373 2.88 -20.97 2.75
N PRO A 374 3.66 -21.04 1.67
CA PRO A 374 3.14 -21.12 0.31
C PRO A 374 2.16 -22.29 0.14
N SER A 375 1.00 -22.02 -0.47
CA SER A 375 -0.07 -23.02 -0.68
C SER A 375 -0.83 -22.68 -1.95
N VAL A 376 -0.91 -23.63 -2.89
CA VAL A 376 -1.72 -23.47 -4.12
C VAL A 376 -3.21 -23.54 -3.81
N ALA A 377 -3.60 -24.34 -2.82
CA ALA A 377 -5.01 -24.42 -2.38
C ALA A 377 -5.50 -23.06 -1.86
N ASP A 378 -4.68 -22.35 -1.07
CA ASP A 378 -5.02 -21.01 -0.59
C ASP A 378 -5.07 -20.00 -1.73
N THR A 379 -4.13 -20.07 -2.69
CA THR A 379 -4.17 -19.22 -3.89
C THR A 379 -5.48 -19.41 -4.67
N LEU A 380 -5.93 -20.64 -4.88
CA LEU A 380 -7.20 -20.93 -5.57
C LEU A 380 -8.40 -20.39 -4.79
N LYS A 381 -8.41 -20.59 -3.47
CA LYS A 381 -9.51 -20.15 -2.58
C LYS A 381 -9.59 -18.63 -2.51
N THR A 382 -8.47 -17.94 -2.39
CA THR A 382 -8.40 -16.50 -2.07
C THR A 382 -8.12 -15.61 -3.26
N ARG A 383 -7.57 -16.15 -4.34
CA ARG A 383 -6.96 -15.46 -5.49
C ARG A 383 -5.68 -14.68 -5.12
N ARG A 384 -5.18 -14.77 -3.90
CA ARG A 384 -3.93 -14.16 -3.50
C ARG A 384 -2.76 -14.82 -4.26
N PRO A 385 -1.81 -14.04 -4.80
CA PRO A 385 -0.66 -14.60 -5.51
C PRO A 385 0.13 -15.58 -4.63
N ASN A 386 0.59 -16.68 -5.21
CA ASN A 386 1.47 -17.61 -4.52
C ASN A 386 2.88 -17.04 -4.41
N ALA A 387 3.53 -17.19 -3.26
CA ALA A 387 4.87 -16.67 -3.02
C ALA A 387 5.90 -17.14 -4.06
N CYS A 388 5.83 -18.41 -4.51
CA CYS A 388 6.72 -18.93 -5.55
C CYS A 388 6.56 -18.17 -6.86
N ASN A 389 5.31 -17.87 -7.26
CA ASN A 389 5.01 -17.20 -8.52
C ASN A 389 5.24 -15.67 -8.48
N LEU A 390 5.54 -15.09 -7.32
CA LEU A 390 5.99 -13.69 -7.22
C LEU A 390 7.45 -13.50 -7.69
N CYS A 391 8.27 -14.55 -7.64
CA CYS A 391 9.63 -14.58 -8.20
C CYS A 391 9.66 -15.33 -9.53
N HIS A 392 9.10 -16.53 -9.59
CA HIS A 392 9.04 -17.37 -10.79
C HIS A 392 7.86 -16.93 -11.67
N LEU A 393 7.96 -15.71 -12.21
CA LEU A 393 6.90 -15.08 -13.01
C LEU A 393 6.57 -15.84 -14.29
N ASP A 394 7.50 -16.65 -14.78
CA ASP A 394 7.34 -17.48 -15.99
C ASP A 394 6.70 -18.84 -15.72
N LYS A 395 6.36 -19.17 -14.45
CA LYS A 395 5.86 -20.49 -14.05
C LYS A 395 4.35 -20.46 -13.77
N SER A 396 3.71 -21.59 -14.10
CA SER A 396 2.28 -21.82 -13.82
C SER A 396 2.02 -22.23 -12.37
N LEU A 397 0.77 -22.20 -11.93
CA LEU A 397 0.36 -22.79 -10.65
C LEU A 397 0.56 -24.30 -10.64
N GLY A 398 0.45 -24.97 -11.81
CA GLY A 398 0.77 -26.38 -11.96
C GLY A 398 2.21 -26.70 -11.59
N TRP A 399 3.16 -25.87 -12.06
CA TRP A 399 4.56 -25.99 -11.68
C TRP A 399 4.76 -25.83 -10.17
N THR A 400 4.15 -24.82 -9.57
CA THR A 400 4.21 -24.57 -8.12
C THR A 400 3.61 -25.72 -7.32
N SER A 401 2.45 -26.24 -7.75
CA SER A 401 1.77 -27.36 -7.10
C SER A 401 2.64 -28.61 -7.07
N GLN A 402 3.29 -28.93 -8.20
CA GLN A 402 4.16 -30.09 -8.31
C GLN A 402 5.37 -29.97 -7.35
N HIS A 403 6.06 -28.80 -7.35
CA HIS A 403 7.23 -28.61 -6.48
C HIS A 403 6.86 -28.62 -4.99
N LEU A 404 5.72 -28.02 -4.58
CA LEU A 404 5.27 -28.09 -3.19
C LEU A 404 4.88 -29.50 -2.77
N ALA A 405 4.37 -30.32 -3.69
CA ALA A 405 4.10 -31.74 -3.43
C ALA A 405 5.41 -32.53 -3.28
N ASP A 406 6.34 -32.36 -4.21
CA ASP A 406 7.60 -33.11 -4.23
C ASP A 406 8.51 -32.76 -3.04
N TRP A 407 8.56 -31.49 -2.65
CA TRP A 407 9.45 -31.00 -1.61
C TRP A 407 8.88 -31.12 -0.19
N TYR A 408 7.57 -30.92 -0.04
CA TYR A 408 6.95 -30.80 1.28
C TYR A 408 5.73 -31.71 1.46
N GLY A 409 5.43 -32.58 0.51
CA GLY A 409 4.27 -33.49 0.58
C GLY A 409 2.93 -32.76 0.60
N ARG A 410 2.86 -31.54 0.03
CA ARG A 410 1.60 -30.78 0.01
C ARG A 410 0.61 -31.38 -0.99
N PRO A 411 -0.70 -31.39 -0.67
CA PRO A 411 -1.72 -31.86 -1.61
C PRO A 411 -1.70 -31.05 -2.92
N THR A 412 -1.87 -31.75 -4.05
CA THR A 412 -2.03 -31.12 -5.37
C THR A 412 -3.53 -30.87 -5.62
N PRO A 413 -4.03 -29.62 -5.55
CA PRO A 413 -5.41 -29.32 -5.83
C PRO A 413 -5.72 -29.46 -7.32
N ALA A 414 -7.01 -29.64 -7.66
CA ALA A 414 -7.45 -29.63 -9.05
C ALA A 414 -7.23 -28.24 -9.68
N LEU A 415 -6.57 -28.21 -10.84
CA LEU A 415 -6.29 -27.01 -11.62
C LEU A 415 -6.97 -27.12 -12.99
N ASP A 416 -7.44 -25.98 -13.51
CA ASP A 416 -7.87 -25.90 -14.91
C ASP A 416 -6.66 -25.89 -15.86
N GLU A 417 -6.90 -25.99 -17.17
CA GLU A 417 -5.84 -26.08 -18.17
C GLU A 417 -4.97 -24.79 -18.25
N ASP A 418 -5.59 -23.63 -18.06
CA ASP A 418 -4.86 -22.35 -18.00
C ASP A 418 -3.92 -22.31 -16.79
N GLN A 419 -4.39 -22.72 -15.61
CA GLN A 419 -3.61 -22.76 -14.37
C GLN A 419 -2.49 -23.82 -14.41
N LYS A 420 -2.66 -24.90 -15.16
CA LYS A 420 -1.61 -25.90 -15.38
C LYS A 420 -0.53 -25.43 -16.32
N GLY A 421 -0.89 -24.76 -17.43
CA GLY A 421 -0.01 -24.50 -18.55
C GLY A 421 0.48 -23.07 -18.65
N ILE A 422 -0.28 -22.08 -18.17
CA ILE A 422 0.03 -20.65 -18.32
C ILE A 422 0.57 -20.10 -17.00
N SER A 423 1.54 -19.21 -17.12
CA SER A 423 2.14 -18.50 -15.99
C SER A 423 1.08 -17.85 -15.11
N ALA A 424 1.21 -18.00 -13.79
CA ALA A 424 0.33 -17.34 -12.85
C ALA A 424 0.36 -15.82 -12.99
N ALA A 425 1.55 -15.23 -13.20
CA ALA A 425 1.70 -13.80 -13.45
C ALA A 425 1.01 -13.34 -14.75
N VAL A 426 1.06 -14.13 -15.81
CA VAL A 426 0.34 -13.84 -17.07
C VAL A 426 -1.18 -13.90 -16.84
N LEU A 427 -1.67 -14.89 -16.10
CA LEU A 427 -3.09 -14.97 -15.74
C LEU A 427 -3.52 -13.77 -14.90
N ASP A 428 -2.72 -13.35 -13.91
CA ASP A 428 -3.02 -12.19 -13.06
C ASP A 428 -3.05 -10.89 -13.87
N VAL A 429 -2.16 -10.70 -14.85
CA VAL A 429 -2.15 -9.54 -15.75
C VAL A 429 -3.39 -9.52 -16.64
N LEU A 430 -3.75 -10.66 -17.22
CA LEU A 430 -4.80 -10.73 -18.24
C LEU A 430 -6.21 -10.87 -17.63
N LYS A 431 -6.37 -11.69 -16.60
CA LYS A 431 -7.66 -12.04 -15.97
C LYS A 431 -7.87 -11.40 -14.60
N GLY A 432 -6.81 -10.97 -13.91
CA GLY A 432 -6.86 -10.48 -12.53
C GLY A 432 -7.61 -9.16 -12.36
N ASP A 433 -8.04 -8.90 -11.15
CA ASP A 433 -8.57 -7.58 -10.77
C ASP A 433 -7.45 -6.52 -10.69
N ALA A 434 -7.81 -5.26 -10.44
CA ALA A 434 -6.85 -4.16 -10.45
C ALA A 434 -5.71 -4.32 -9.43
N SER A 435 -5.96 -4.94 -8.27
CA SER A 435 -4.91 -5.13 -7.27
C SER A 435 -3.93 -6.24 -7.68
N LEU A 436 -4.41 -7.34 -8.24
CA LEU A 436 -3.55 -8.38 -8.81
C LEU A 436 -2.67 -7.81 -9.92
N ARG A 437 -3.26 -7.00 -10.81
CA ARG A 437 -2.52 -6.34 -11.89
C ARG A 437 -1.45 -5.38 -11.35
N ALA A 438 -1.76 -4.62 -10.28
CA ALA A 438 -0.80 -3.72 -9.64
C ALA A 438 0.36 -4.48 -8.98
N LEU A 439 0.05 -5.54 -8.23
CA LEU A 439 1.06 -6.39 -7.57
C LEU A 439 1.96 -7.08 -8.61
N THR A 440 1.36 -7.65 -9.65
CA THR A 440 2.12 -8.33 -10.71
C THR A 440 2.97 -7.35 -11.51
N ALA A 441 2.44 -6.15 -11.82
CA ALA A 441 3.24 -5.08 -12.43
C ALA A 441 4.47 -4.72 -11.60
N TRP A 442 4.34 -4.65 -10.28
CA TRP A 442 5.46 -4.39 -9.38
C TRP A 442 6.49 -5.53 -9.38
N ASN A 443 6.01 -6.78 -9.33
CA ASN A 443 6.88 -7.96 -9.35
C ASN A 443 7.65 -8.09 -10.67
N MET A 444 7.08 -7.66 -11.80
CA MET A 444 7.77 -7.58 -13.10
C MET A 444 8.93 -6.59 -13.11
N GLY A 445 9.05 -5.72 -12.12
CA GLY A 445 10.19 -4.84 -11.88
C GLY A 445 10.99 -5.18 -10.62
N TRP A 446 10.64 -6.24 -9.90
CA TRP A 446 11.39 -6.67 -8.71
C TRP A 446 12.60 -7.50 -9.14
N GLN A 447 13.80 -7.03 -8.72
CA GLN A 447 15.06 -7.63 -9.20
C GLN A 447 15.13 -9.15 -9.03
N PRO A 448 14.80 -9.75 -7.86
CA PRO A 448 14.80 -11.20 -7.69
C PRO A 448 13.87 -11.94 -8.67
N ALA A 449 12.74 -11.35 -9.02
CA ALA A 449 11.81 -11.95 -9.97
C ALA A 449 12.32 -11.87 -11.41
N VAL A 450 12.93 -10.75 -11.77
CA VAL A 450 13.55 -10.56 -13.09
C VAL A 450 14.73 -11.51 -13.29
N GLU A 451 15.55 -11.73 -12.24
CA GLU A 451 16.65 -12.69 -12.26
C GLU A 451 16.18 -14.14 -12.41
N ALA A 452 15.09 -14.50 -11.70
CA ALA A 452 14.56 -15.87 -11.73
C ALA A 452 13.82 -16.22 -13.03
N SER A 453 13.10 -15.25 -13.64
CA SER A 453 12.19 -15.51 -14.78
C SER A 453 12.65 -14.92 -16.12
N GLY A 454 13.70 -14.08 -16.10
CA GLY A 454 14.13 -13.30 -17.25
C GLY A 454 13.19 -12.14 -17.57
N SER A 455 13.68 -11.14 -18.31
CA SER A 455 12.93 -9.92 -18.66
C SER A 455 12.49 -9.85 -20.12
N ASP A 456 12.97 -10.74 -20.95
CA ASP A 456 12.82 -10.70 -22.41
C ASP A 456 11.36 -10.84 -22.92
N TRP A 457 10.46 -11.32 -22.10
CA TRP A 457 9.04 -11.51 -22.39
C TRP A 457 8.09 -10.49 -21.70
N LEU A 458 8.59 -9.66 -20.79
CA LEU A 458 7.78 -8.80 -19.92
C LEU A 458 7.15 -7.60 -20.65
N THR A 459 7.82 -7.07 -21.68
CA THR A 459 7.45 -5.81 -22.34
C THR A 459 5.98 -5.73 -22.81
N PRO A 460 5.41 -6.71 -23.52
CA PRO A 460 4.01 -6.61 -23.97
C PRO A 460 3.00 -6.62 -22.83
N TYR A 461 3.28 -7.30 -21.74
CA TYR A 461 2.44 -7.32 -20.54
C TYR A 461 2.50 -5.99 -19.78
N LEU A 462 3.70 -5.43 -19.63
CA LEU A 462 3.87 -4.11 -19.04
C LEU A 462 3.22 -3.02 -19.91
N ALA A 463 3.35 -3.10 -21.23
CA ALA A 463 2.66 -2.19 -22.16
C ALA A 463 1.14 -2.24 -21.99
N LEU A 464 0.56 -3.45 -21.89
CA LEU A 464 -0.87 -3.63 -21.59
C LEU A 464 -1.28 -2.97 -20.28
N LEU A 465 -0.48 -3.17 -19.22
CA LEU A 465 -0.75 -2.57 -17.89
C LEU A 465 -0.54 -1.05 -17.87
N MET A 466 0.30 -0.51 -18.74
CA MET A 466 0.43 0.95 -18.94
C MET A 466 -0.78 1.57 -19.66
N GLU A 467 -1.67 0.79 -20.27
CA GLU A 467 -2.99 1.21 -20.76
C GLU A 467 -4.12 0.99 -19.74
N ASP A 468 -3.84 0.47 -18.56
CA ASP A 468 -4.86 0.14 -17.57
C ASP A 468 -5.75 1.34 -17.22
N SER A 469 -7.00 1.09 -16.89
CA SER A 469 -7.94 2.12 -16.44
C SER A 469 -7.51 2.76 -15.12
N TYR A 470 -6.81 2.00 -14.27
CA TYR A 470 -6.28 2.48 -12.98
C TYR A 470 -4.94 3.19 -13.15
N LYS A 471 -4.89 4.45 -12.71
CA LYS A 471 -3.68 5.29 -12.82
C LYS A 471 -2.49 4.70 -12.07
N ALA A 472 -2.73 4.13 -10.88
CA ALA A 472 -1.69 3.48 -10.09
C ALA A 472 -1.08 2.25 -10.80
N VAL A 473 -1.90 1.43 -11.47
CA VAL A 473 -1.40 0.28 -12.26
C VAL A 473 -0.50 0.76 -13.40
N ARG A 474 -0.92 1.82 -14.12
CA ARG A 474 -0.09 2.42 -15.19
C ARG A 474 1.26 2.91 -14.68
N TYR A 475 1.26 3.59 -13.53
CA TYR A 475 2.48 4.10 -12.90
C TYR A 475 3.44 2.96 -12.54
N ILE A 476 2.94 1.94 -11.83
CA ILE A 476 3.73 0.80 -11.39
C ILE A 476 4.32 0.05 -12.59
N ALA A 477 3.50 -0.20 -13.63
CA ALA A 477 3.96 -0.85 -14.85
C ALA A 477 5.04 -0.06 -15.58
N ALA A 478 4.87 1.27 -15.70
CA ALA A 478 5.87 2.14 -16.31
C ALA A 478 7.20 2.13 -15.54
N ARG A 479 7.16 2.17 -14.20
CA ARG A 479 8.37 2.06 -13.36
C ARG A 479 9.06 0.71 -13.54
N SER A 480 8.30 -0.37 -13.61
CA SER A 480 8.84 -1.70 -13.84
C SER A 480 9.47 -1.84 -15.22
N LEU A 481 8.87 -1.26 -16.25
CA LEU A 481 9.46 -1.21 -17.59
C LEU A 481 10.80 -0.44 -17.58
N LYS A 482 10.85 0.73 -16.93
CA LYS A 482 12.06 1.57 -16.85
C LYS A 482 13.22 0.94 -16.08
N LYS A 483 12.99 -0.09 -15.28
CA LYS A 483 14.05 -0.89 -14.65
C LYS A 483 14.78 -1.80 -15.63
N GLN A 484 14.20 -2.08 -16.80
CA GLN A 484 14.90 -2.79 -17.86
C GLN A 484 15.83 -1.82 -18.59
N ALA A 485 17.10 -2.17 -18.76
CA ALA A 485 18.15 -1.29 -19.29
C ALA A 485 17.79 -0.59 -20.59
N PHE A 486 17.11 -1.31 -21.50
CA PHE A 486 16.70 -0.78 -22.80
C PHE A 486 15.62 0.31 -22.71
N TYR A 487 14.81 0.33 -21.64
CA TYR A 487 13.67 1.22 -21.47
C TYR A 487 13.86 2.26 -20.37
N LYS A 488 15.07 2.42 -19.84
CA LYS A 488 15.38 3.31 -18.71
C LYS A 488 14.82 4.73 -18.92
N ASP A 489 14.98 5.28 -20.10
CA ASP A 489 14.57 6.63 -20.47
C ASP A 489 13.26 6.68 -21.28
N PHE A 490 12.43 5.62 -21.20
CA PHE A 490 11.17 5.58 -21.93
C PHE A 490 10.22 6.70 -21.49
N PRO A 491 9.81 7.63 -22.40
CA PRO A 491 9.15 8.89 -22.03
C PRO A 491 7.64 8.72 -21.81
N PHE A 492 7.23 7.86 -20.89
CA PHE A 492 5.82 7.60 -20.62
C PHE A 492 5.29 8.46 -19.47
N ASP A 493 4.24 9.23 -19.74
CA ASP A 493 3.45 9.92 -18.73
C ASP A 493 2.16 9.15 -18.45
N PHE A 494 2.08 8.52 -17.29
CA PHE A 494 0.93 7.72 -16.86
C PHE A 494 -0.35 8.56 -16.62
N LEU A 495 -0.23 9.88 -16.46
CA LEU A 495 -1.33 10.84 -16.34
C LEU A 495 -1.59 11.61 -17.65
N GLY A 496 -0.75 11.45 -18.66
CA GLY A 496 -0.82 12.13 -19.93
C GLY A 496 -2.13 11.85 -20.69
N GLU A 497 -2.28 12.53 -21.81
CA GLU A 497 -3.46 12.47 -22.66
C GLU A 497 -3.68 11.02 -23.20
N PRO A 498 -4.92 10.48 -23.15
CA PRO A 498 -5.21 9.07 -23.46
C PRO A 498 -4.75 8.60 -24.84
N ASP A 499 -5.02 9.37 -25.89
CA ASP A 499 -4.67 8.97 -27.26
C ASP A 499 -3.15 9.01 -27.49
N GLY A 500 -2.46 9.95 -26.85
CA GLY A 500 -0.99 10.01 -26.86
C GLY A 500 -0.37 8.78 -26.21
N ARG A 501 -0.87 8.38 -25.05
CA ARG A 501 -0.43 7.15 -24.36
C ARG A 501 -0.67 5.92 -25.24
N LYS A 502 -1.87 5.77 -25.80
CA LYS A 502 -2.23 4.62 -26.64
C LYS A 502 -1.30 4.48 -27.85
N ARG A 503 -1.06 5.57 -28.60
CA ARG A 503 -0.13 5.55 -29.75
C ARG A 503 1.29 5.11 -29.32
N MET A 504 1.79 5.64 -28.20
CA MET A 504 3.12 5.30 -27.69
C MET A 504 3.24 3.81 -27.36
N LEU A 505 2.24 3.25 -26.69
CA LEU A 505 2.25 1.84 -26.27
C LEU A 505 2.04 0.88 -27.45
N GLN A 506 1.26 1.27 -28.45
CA GLN A 506 1.17 0.52 -29.71
C GLN A 506 2.53 0.46 -30.42
N SER A 507 3.23 1.59 -30.52
CA SER A 507 4.59 1.63 -31.08
C SER A 507 5.58 0.77 -30.27
N LEU A 508 5.53 0.84 -28.94
CA LEU A 508 6.36 0.00 -28.06
C LEU A 508 6.15 -1.50 -28.33
N THR A 509 4.90 -1.93 -28.39
CA THR A 509 4.55 -3.35 -28.62
C THR A 509 4.93 -3.79 -30.03
N GLN A 510 4.69 -2.97 -31.04
CA GLN A 510 5.08 -3.26 -32.43
C GLN A 510 6.60 -3.38 -32.59
N ASN A 511 7.35 -2.46 -31.99
CA ASN A 511 8.82 -2.50 -32.02
C ASN A 511 9.37 -3.75 -31.32
N TRP A 512 8.81 -4.11 -30.15
CA TRP A 512 9.18 -5.33 -29.46
C TRP A 512 8.92 -6.58 -30.30
N MET A 513 7.73 -6.67 -30.93
CA MET A 513 7.38 -7.80 -31.81
C MET A 513 8.29 -7.88 -33.03
N ALA A 514 8.60 -6.74 -33.67
CA ALA A 514 9.48 -6.70 -34.84
C ALA A 514 10.90 -7.16 -34.50
N GLN A 515 11.47 -6.67 -33.41
CA GLN A 515 12.80 -7.08 -32.94
C GLN A 515 12.84 -8.58 -32.60
N ARG A 516 11.80 -9.10 -31.95
CA ARG A 516 11.69 -10.52 -31.61
C ARG A 516 11.60 -11.40 -32.86
N LYS A 517 10.74 -11.03 -33.79
CA LYS A 517 10.59 -11.77 -35.07
C LYS A 517 11.90 -11.86 -35.87
N LEU A 518 12.73 -10.83 -35.80
CA LEU A 518 14.01 -10.78 -36.53
C LEU A 518 15.14 -11.51 -35.79
N ASN A 519 15.19 -11.41 -34.46
CA ASN A 519 16.38 -11.74 -33.69
C ASN A 519 16.18 -12.87 -32.66
N TYR A 520 14.95 -13.38 -32.50
CA TYR A 520 14.71 -14.42 -31.50
C TYR A 520 15.22 -15.79 -31.94
N GLN A 521 16.16 -16.32 -31.20
CA GLN A 521 16.73 -17.65 -31.41
C GLN A 521 16.50 -18.59 -30.22
N GLY A 522 15.70 -18.15 -29.25
CA GLY A 522 15.38 -18.94 -28.06
C GLY A 522 14.29 -19.98 -28.29
N PRO A 523 14.09 -20.90 -27.35
CA PRO A 523 12.99 -21.85 -27.39
C PRO A 523 11.64 -21.13 -27.19
N ALA A 524 10.56 -21.76 -27.62
CA ALA A 524 9.22 -21.31 -27.24
C ALA A 524 9.10 -21.27 -25.69
N LYS A 525 8.36 -20.26 -25.19
CA LYS A 525 8.01 -20.13 -23.76
C LYS A 525 6.48 -20.15 -23.64
N PRO A 526 5.84 -21.34 -23.77
CA PRO A 526 4.38 -21.44 -23.85
C PRO A 526 3.67 -20.88 -22.61
N ALA A 527 4.27 -21.06 -21.43
CA ALA A 527 3.71 -20.54 -20.19
C ALA A 527 3.56 -19.01 -20.17
N VAL A 528 4.41 -18.30 -20.88
CA VAL A 528 4.30 -16.83 -21.06
C VAL A 528 3.83 -16.45 -22.47
N LEU A 529 3.15 -17.36 -23.16
CA LEU A 529 2.53 -17.19 -24.46
C LEU A 529 3.51 -16.76 -25.58
N VAL A 530 4.78 -17.14 -25.49
CA VAL A 530 5.79 -16.86 -26.52
C VAL A 530 5.99 -18.10 -27.40
N LYS A 531 5.70 -17.96 -28.71
CA LYS A 531 5.86 -19.01 -29.74
C LYS A 531 7.34 -19.21 -30.14
N THR A 532 7.61 -20.25 -30.93
CA THR A 532 8.95 -20.57 -31.44
C THR A 532 9.57 -19.45 -32.27
N ASN A 533 8.76 -18.63 -32.91
CA ASN A 533 9.19 -17.43 -33.66
C ASN A 533 9.38 -16.18 -32.79
N GLY A 534 9.32 -16.31 -31.47
CA GLY A 534 9.52 -15.24 -30.49
C GLY A 534 8.36 -14.27 -30.33
N VAL A 535 7.26 -14.39 -31.07
CA VAL A 535 6.08 -13.53 -30.94
C VAL A 535 5.04 -14.13 -29.99
N LEU A 536 4.13 -13.28 -29.50
CA LEU A 536 3.06 -13.73 -28.62
C LEU A 536 2.03 -14.60 -29.36
N ASP A 537 1.44 -15.53 -28.63
CA ASP A 537 0.21 -16.21 -29.02
C ASP A 537 -0.99 -15.27 -28.83
N GLY A 538 -1.27 -14.46 -29.84
CA GLY A 538 -2.32 -13.45 -29.78
C GLY A 538 -3.71 -14.03 -29.54
N ALA A 539 -4.01 -15.22 -30.05
CA ALA A 539 -5.32 -15.85 -29.85
C ALA A 539 -5.56 -16.17 -28.35
N THR A 540 -4.59 -16.82 -27.71
CA THR A 540 -4.67 -17.13 -26.29
C THR A 540 -4.64 -15.86 -25.45
N PHE A 541 -3.84 -14.86 -25.83
CA PHE A 541 -3.75 -13.58 -25.13
C PHE A 541 -5.10 -12.85 -25.09
N GLU A 542 -5.77 -12.69 -26.24
CA GLU A 542 -7.07 -12.01 -26.29
C GLU A 542 -8.15 -12.82 -25.60
N ARG A 543 -8.21 -14.15 -25.75
CA ARG A 543 -9.13 -15.02 -25.03
C ARG A 543 -9.05 -14.83 -23.51
N LEU A 544 -7.85 -14.73 -22.96
CA LEU A 544 -7.65 -14.52 -21.50
C LEU A 544 -8.03 -13.10 -21.09
N LYS A 545 -7.66 -12.12 -21.88
CA LYS A 545 -7.96 -10.71 -21.62
C LYS A 545 -9.47 -10.42 -21.60
N GLU A 546 -10.26 -11.11 -22.43
CA GLU A 546 -11.73 -11.02 -22.43
C GLU A 546 -12.33 -11.50 -21.08
N GLN A 547 -11.61 -12.32 -20.32
CA GLN A 547 -12.04 -12.82 -19.00
C GLN A 547 -11.58 -11.91 -17.83
N ARG A 548 -11.05 -10.71 -18.13
CA ARG A 548 -10.53 -9.79 -17.11
C ARG A 548 -11.60 -9.44 -16.08
N ASP A 549 -11.21 -9.50 -14.82
CA ASP A 549 -12.03 -9.02 -13.72
C ASP A 549 -11.99 -7.48 -13.66
N ASN A 550 -13.03 -6.87 -14.22
CA ASN A 550 -13.18 -5.41 -14.29
C ASN A 550 -14.07 -4.86 -13.17
N ARG A 551 -14.38 -5.64 -12.14
CA ARG A 551 -15.13 -5.14 -10.99
C ARG A 551 -14.36 -3.98 -10.34
N PRO A 552 -15.07 -2.89 -9.97
CA PRO A 552 -14.44 -1.78 -9.28
C PRO A 552 -13.83 -2.22 -7.94
N ILE A 553 -12.55 -1.94 -7.74
CA ILE A 553 -11.82 -2.18 -6.50
C ILE A 553 -11.16 -0.89 -6.08
N GLY A 554 -11.45 -0.43 -4.87
CA GLY A 554 -10.76 0.67 -4.23
C GLY A 554 -9.91 0.16 -3.08
N LEU A 555 -8.60 0.38 -3.13
CA LEU A 555 -7.69 0.14 -2.01
C LEU A 555 -7.14 1.49 -1.56
N ASN A 556 -7.65 1.96 -0.43
CA ASN A 556 -7.27 3.23 0.18
C ASN A 556 -6.52 2.93 1.47
N GLU A 557 -5.38 3.59 1.64
CA GLU A 557 -4.52 3.49 2.82
C GLU A 557 -5.08 4.28 4.00
#